data_221fc13af4e72bf23043ae84cf29c917
#
_entry.id   221fc13af4e72bf23043ae84cf29c917
#
_cell.length_a   1.000
_cell.length_b   1.000
_cell.length_c   1.000
_cell.angle_alpha   90.00
_cell.angle_beta   90.00
_cell.angle_gamma   90.00
#
_symmetry.space_group_name_H-M   'P 1'
#
loop_
_entity.id
_entity.type
_entity.pdbx_description
1 polymer ?
#
loop_
_entity_poly.entity_id
_entity_poly.type
_entity_poly.pdbx_seq_one_letter_code
_entity_poly.pdbx_strand_id
1 'polypeptide(L)'
;MNKFFRKQRVRFLRKARKNKFWSVILGISREKYAERISGSIIYGLLSSIAVNFFFRPGNVYSSGVTGLAQIVSALAASYAGWNVPIAVVYYGLNIPLLILAWYKIGYKFTIFTFITVSFSSFFIQFMPPVTLTTDPLVNAIFGGLMLGTGIGFALRNNVSSGGTDIVSIIIRKKTGRQVGSISLIVNIMIMLIAGMSFGWQYALYSMVALFISSRMTDAIFVKQKRMQAMIITNHPERVIKKIHKKLNRGVTIINGAEGAYNHEQKTILITIITRAEFNDFKHIMKKADPKAFVSVADNVNIIGRFVESD
;
A
#
# COMPACT_ATOMS: atom_id res chain seq x y z
N MET A 1 -2.51 24.63 -29.98
CA MET A 1 -1.26 24.31 -29.26
C MET A 1 -1.02 22.81 -28.98
N ASN A 2 -2.04 21.91 -29.09
CA ASN A 2 -1.94 20.50 -28.69
C ASN A 2 -1.43 19.49 -29.75
N LYS A 3 -1.47 19.78 -31.05
CA LYS A 3 -1.03 18.84 -32.12
C LYS A 3 0.50 18.81 -32.31
N PHE A 4 1.18 19.91 -32.06
CA PHE A 4 2.63 20.04 -32.23
C PHE A 4 3.38 19.25 -31.14
N PHE A 5 2.99 19.41 -29.87
CA PHE A 5 3.57 18.65 -28.74
C PHE A 5 3.31 17.15 -28.86
N ARG A 6 2.15 16.74 -29.40
CA ARG A 6 1.83 15.32 -29.63
C ARG A 6 2.72 14.69 -30.71
N LYS A 7 3.02 15.44 -31.79
CA LYS A 7 3.94 14.99 -32.86
C LYS A 7 5.41 14.91 -32.38
N GLN A 8 5.87 15.84 -31.58
CA GLN A 8 7.21 15.80 -30.98
C GLN A 8 7.36 14.62 -30.01
N ARG A 9 6.37 14.38 -29.15
CA ARG A 9 6.36 13.25 -28.22
C ARG A 9 6.41 11.90 -28.96
N VAL A 10 5.67 11.75 -30.06
CA VAL A 10 5.67 10.53 -30.87
C VAL A 10 7.02 10.34 -31.59
N ARG A 11 7.63 11.41 -32.11
CA ARG A 11 8.97 11.35 -32.71
C ARG A 11 10.07 11.03 -31.70
N PHE A 12 10.02 11.61 -30.50
CA PHE A 12 10.93 11.29 -29.41
C PHE A 12 10.83 9.83 -28.99
N LEU A 13 9.59 9.31 -28.81
CA LEU A 13 9.34 7.91 -28.46
C LEU A 13 9.81 6.93 -29.56
N ARG A 14 9.69 7.29 -30.85
CA ARG A 14 10.22 6.48 -31.95
C ARG A 14 11.75 6.46 -31.99
N LYS A 15 12.41 7.59 -31.70
CA LYS A 15 13.88 7.71 -31.65
C LYS A 15 14.47 6.99 -30.42
N ALA A 16 13.77 7.10 -29.28
CA ALA A 16 14.12 6.41 -28.04
C ALA A 16 13.99 4.86 -28.18
N ARG A 17 13.03 4.38 -28.97
CA ARG A 17 12.84 2.95 -29.21
C ARG A 17 13.96 2.28 -30.03
N LYS A 18 14.76 3.06 -30.75
CA LYS A 18 15.94 2.58 -31.51
C LYS A 18 17.21 2.46 -30.63
N ASN A 19 17.25 3.08 -29.47
CA ASN A 19 18.39 3.01 -28.56
C ASN A 19 18.12 1.96 -27.47
N LYS A 20 18.95 0.91 -27.41
CA LYS A 20 18.80 -0.23 -26.49
C LYS A 20 18.62 0.20 -25.02
N PHE A 21 19.32 1.24 -24.59
CA PHE A 21 19.22 1.83 -23.26
C PHE A 21 17.83 2.46 -23.00
N TRP A 22 17.33 3.28 -23.92
CA TRP A 22 16.01 3.90 -23.82
C TRP A 22 14.86 2.90 -24.02
N SER A 23 15.07 1.83 -24.78
CA SER A 23 14.06 0.76 -24.92
C SER A 23 13.90 -0.02 -23.62
N VAL A 24 14.97 -0.21 -22.86
CA VAL A 24 14.92 -0.82 -21.51
C VAL A 24 14.19 0.09 -20.53
N ILE A 25 14.52 1.40 -20.49
CA ILE A 25 13.84 2.38 -19.62
C ILE A 25 12.35 2.50 -19.96
N LEU A 26 12.00 2.53 -21.25
CA LEU A 26 10.60 2.54 -21.69
C LEU A 26 9.88 1.22 -21.44
N GLY A 27 10.59 0.10 -21.46
CA GLY A 27 10.09 -1.22 -21.04
C GLY A 27 9.82 -1.27 -19.54
N ILE A 28 10.71 -0.73 -18.72
CA ILE A 28 10.56 -0.61 -17.27
C ILE A 28 9.31 0.25 -16.93
N SER A 29 9.08 1.36 -17.64
CA SER A 29 7.89 2.19 -17.43
C SER A 29 6.58 1.50 -17.85
N ARG A 30 6.65 0.51 -18.73
CA ARG A 30 5.49 -0.24 -19.22
C ARG A 30 5.02 -1.34 -18.25
N GLU A 31 5.91 -1.83 -17.38
CA GLU A 31 5.65 -2.97 -16.49
C GLU A 31 5.43 -2.59 -15.02
N LYS A 32 5.17 -1.31 -14.70
CA LYS A 32 4.99 -0.83 -13.32
C LYS A 32 6.20 -1.03 -12.39
N TYR A 33 7.38 -1.40 -12.93
CA TYR A 33 8.60 -1.57 -12.12
C TYR A 33 9.10 -0.24 -11.55
N ALA A 34 8.96 0.84 -12.30
CA ALA A 34 9.31 2.18 -11.83
C ALA A 34 8.46 2.61 -10.62
N GLU A 35 7.15 2.28 -10.64
CA GLU A 35 6.24 2.54 -9.50
C GLU A 35 6.67 1.74 -8.27
N ARG A 36 7.05 0.47 -8.43
CA ARG A 36 7.53 -0.38 -7.33
C ARG A 36 8.83 0.12 -6.74
N ILE A 37 9.79 0.48 -7.57
CA ILE A 37 11.08 1.03 -7.11
C ILE A 37 10.87 2.37 -6.39
N SER A 38 10.06 3.28 -6.94
CA SER A 38 9.75 4.55 -6.28
C SER A 38 9.04 4.33 -4.94
N GLY A 39 8.09 3.38 -4.87
CA GLY A 39 7.45 2.99 -3.62
C GLY A 39 8.46 2.46 -2.58
N SER A 40 9.44 1.67 -3.01
CA SER A 40 10.51 1.14 -2.15
C SER A 40 11.42 2.24 -1.61
N ILE A 41 11.81 3.19 -2.46
CA ILE A 41 12.66 4.33 -2.06
C ILE A 41 11.91 5.25 -1.09
N ILE A 42 10.66 5.61 -1.42
CA ILE A 42 9.82 6.48 -0.57
C ILE A 42 9.61 5.83 0.80
N TYR A 43 9.30 4.53 0.84
CA TYR A 43 9.18 3.81 2.10
C TYR A 43 10.50 3.83 2.88
N GLY A 44 11.62 3.53 2.23
CA GLY A 44 12.93 3.55 2.86
C GLY A 44 13.27 4.90 3.50
N LEU A 45 13.03 6.00 2.78
CA LEU A 45 13.25 7.36 3.28
C LEU A 45 12.31 7.68 4.46
N LEU A 46 11.01 7.46 4.30
CA LEU A 46 10.04 7.80 5.35
C LEU A 46 10.20 6.94 6.60
N SER A 47 10.52 5.65 6.43
CA SER A 47 10.79 4.77 7.58
C SER A 47 12.07 5.17 8.33
N SER A 48 13.12 5.60 7.61
CA SER A 48 14.35 6.06 8.26
C SER A 48 14.15 7.39 9.00
N ILE A 49 13.38 8.33 8.45
CA ILE A 49 12.98 9.56 9.13
C ILE A 49 12.17 9.21 10.39
N ALA A 50 11.20 8.31 10.27
CA ALA A 50 10.40 7.88 11.43
C ALA A 50 11.27 7.31 12.55
N VAL A 51 12.21 6.41 12.19
CA VAL A 51 13.07 5.73 13.17
C VAL A 51 14.10 6.69 13.77
N ASN A 52 14.85 7.43 12.93
CA ASN A 52 16.02 8.19 13.39
C ASN A 52 15.66 9.57 13.95
N PHE A 53 14.57 10.20 13.48
CA PHE A 53 14.22 11.56 13.92
C PHE A 53 13.16 11.57 15.03
N PHE A 54 12.33 10.51 15.12
CA PHE A 54 11.22 10.49 16.05
C PHE A 54 11.27 9.30 17.00
N PHE A 55 11.25 8.06 16.50
CA PHE A 55 11.11 6.91 17.39
C PHE A 55 12.31 6.72 18.30
N ARG A 56 13.51 6.82 17.76
CA ARG A 56 14.75 6.66 18.54
C ARG A 56 14.93 7.75 19.60
N PRO A 57 14.79 9.07 19.28
CA PRO A 57 14.87 10.13 20.30
C PRO A 57 13.76 10.06 21.33
N GLY A 58 12.56 9.64 20.97
CA GLY A 58 11.40 9.53 21.85
C GLY A 58 11.31 8.23 22.64
N ASN A 59 12.25 7.30 22.48
CA ASN A 59 12.14 5.93 22.99
C ASN A 59 10.80 5.26 22.64
N VAL A 60 10.31 5.54 21.44
CA VAL A 60 9.08 4.98 20.87
C VAL A 60 9.42 3.79 20.00
N TYR A 61 8.74 2.68 20.20
CA TYR A 61 8.96 1.47 19.45
C TYR A 61 7.94 1.33 18.32
N SER A 62 8.45 1.07 17.13
CA SER A 62 7.64 0.91 15.93
C SER A 62 6.87 -0.42 15.96
N SER A 63 6.00 -0.63 14.97
CA SER A 63 5.31 -1.90 14.75
C SER A 63 6.14 -2.89 13.94
N GLY A 64 5.78 -4.17 14.06
CA GLY A 64 6.31 -5.23 13.21
C GLY A 64 7.81 -5.46 13.41
N VAL A 65 8.50 -5.87 12.32
CA VAL A 65 9.93 -6.21 12.37
C VAL A 65 10.81 -5.00 12.66
N THR A 66 10.39 -3.80 12.27
CA THR A 66 11.12 -2.56 12.63
C THR A 66 11.13 -2.36 14.16
N GLY A 67 9.98 -2.55 14.82
CA GLY A 67 9.88 -2.47 16.28
C GLY A 67 10.68 -3.57 16.98
N LEU A 68 10.62 -4.80 16.46
CA LEU A 68 11.47 -5.89 16.97
C LEU A 68 12.96 -5.56 16.85
N ALA A 69 13.39 -4.98 15.72
CA ALA A 69 14.78 -4.58 15.52
C ALA A 69 15.20 -3.48 16.51
N GLN A 70 14.33 -2.51 16.79
CA GLN A 70 14.57 -1.48 17.78
C GLN A 70 14.72 -2.08 19.19
N ILE A 71 13.82 -2.99 19.60
CA ILE A 71 13.86 -3.66 20.90
C ILE A 71 15.12 -4.49 21.02
N VAL A 72 15.45 -5.33 20.05
CA VAL A 72 16.67 -6.15 20.08
C VAL A 72 17.92 -5.29 20.17
N SER A 73 18.00 -4.21 19.41
CA SER A 73 19.11 -3.25 19.49
C SER A 73 19.20 -2.59 20.86
N ALA A 74 18.08 -2.15 21.44
CA ALA A 74 18.02 -1.53 22.74
C ALA A 74 18.36 -2.49 23.89
N LEU A 75 17.85 -3.73 23.84
CA LEU A 75 18.18 -4.77 24.83
C LEU A 75 19.66 -5.16 24.75
N ALA A 76 20.22 -5.31 23.54
CA ALA A 76 21.64 -5.60 23.36
C ALA A 76 22.52 -4.50 23.98
N ALA A 77 22.14 -3.23 23.82
CA ALA A 77 22.85 -2.11 24.43
C ALA A 77 22.71 -2.09 25.94
N SER A 78 21.48 -2.34 26.48
CA SER A 78 21.21 -2.22 27.92
C SER A 78 21.76 -3.40 28.74
N TYR A 79 21.66 -4.65 28.23
CA TYR A 79 22.02 -5.84 28.98
C TYR A 79 23.39 -6.43 28.62
N ALA A 80 23.79 -6.32 27.34
CA ALA A 80 25.07 -6.89 26.87
C ALA A 80 26.16 -5.82 26.61
N GLY A 81 25.82 -4.53 26.67
CA GLY A 81 26.73 -3.43 26.32
C GLY A 81 27.08 -3.37 24.83
N TRP A 82 26.35 -4.09 23.98
CA TRP A 82 26.62 -4.19 22.54
C TRP A 82 25.81 -3.16 21.75
N ASN A 83 26.47 -2.23 21.13
CA ASN A 83 25.84 -1.23 20.26
C ASN A 83 25.57 -1.86 18.87
N VAL A 84 24.52 -2.69 18.75
CA VAL A 84 24.12 -3.28 17.48
C VAL A 84 23.22 -2.28 16.72
N PRO A 85 23.61 -1.86 15.48
CA PRO A 85 22.78 -0.94 14.70
C PRO A 85 21.40 -1.51 14.38
N ILE A 86 20.34 -0.71 14.54
CA ILE A 86 18.95 -1.10 14.23
C ILE A 86 18.85 -1.63 12.78
N ALA A 87 19.57 -0.99 11.84
CA ALA A 87 19.57 -1.39 10.44
C ALA A 87 20.05 -2.82 10.22
N VAL A 88 21.09 -3.25 10.94
CA VAL A 88 21.66 -4.61 10.86
C VAL A 88 20.65 -5.62 11.39
N VAL A 89 20.06 -5.36 12.54
CA VAL A 89 19.04 -6.23 13.14
C VAL A 89 17.81 -6.31 12.24
N TYR A 90 17.33 -5.18 11.73
CA TYR A 90 16.19 -5.10 10.81
C TYR A 90 16.43 -5.94 9.54
N TYR A 91 17.61 -5.78 8.93
CA TYR A 91 17.98 -6.54 7.75
C TYR A 91 18.07 -8.04 8.05
N GLY A 92 18.75 -8.41 9.14
CA GLY A 92 18.90 -9.80 9.58
C GLY A 92 17.55 -10.49 9.85
N LEU A 93 16.62 -9.83 10.55
CA LEU A 93 15.29 -10.37 10.81
C LEU A 93 14.44 -10.53 9.53
N ASN A 94 14.69 -9.72 8.51
CA ASN A 94 13.98 -9.85 7.23
C ASN A 94 14.51 -10.98 6.35
N ILE A 95 15.76 -11.42 6.47
CA ILE A 95 16.33 -12.50 5.64
C ILE A 95 15.48 -13.77 5.68
N PRO A 96 15.16 -14.37 6.84
CA PRO A 96 14.35 -15.58 6.89
C PRO A 96 12.94 -15.36 6.33
N LEU A 97 12.35 -14.19 6.51
CA LEU A 97 11.05 -13.83 5.96
C LEU A 97 11.09 -13.72 4.43
N LEU A 98 12.15 -13.17 3.87
CA LEU A 98 12.36 -13.09 2.42
C LEU A 98 12.55 -14.48 1.80
N ILE A 99 13.29 -15.37 2.46
CA ILE A 99 13.43 -16.76 2.04
C ILE A 99 12.04 -17.43 2.03
N LEU A 100 11.25 -17.24 3.08
CA LEU A 100 9.89 -17.75 3.18
C LEU A 100 8.97 -17.17 2.09
N ALA A 101 9.10 -15.88 1.80
CA ALA A 101 8.34 -15.21 0.74
C ALA A 101 8.67 -15.75 -0.64
N TRP A 102 9.93 -16.06 -0.90
CA TRP A 102 10.37 -16.66 -2.16
C TRP A 102 9.63 -17.97 -2.47
N TYR A 103 9.54 -18.87 -1.49
CA TYR A 103 8.88 -20.16 -1.65
C TYR A 103 7.34 -20.09 -1.60
N LYS A 104 6.76 -19.19 -0.81
CA LYS A 104 5.31 -19.19 -0.54
C LYS A 104 4.52 -18.14 -1.29
N ILE A 105 5.15 -17.02 -1.67
CA ILE A 105 4.48 -15.92 -2.37
C ILE A 105 4.92 -15.87 -3.83
N GLY A 106 6.21 -15.81 -4.10
CA GLY A 106 6.78 -15.81 -5.43
C GLY A 106 7.95 -14.83 -5.59
N TYR A 107 8.79 -15.08 -6.59
CA TYR A 107 10.07 -14.39 -6.81
C TYR A 107 9.91 -12.88 -7.09
N LYS A 108 8.90 -12.47 -7.87
CA LYS A 108 8.67 -11.04 -8.21
C LYS A 108 8.40 -10.22 -6.95
N PHE A 109 7.50 -10.70 -6.09
CA PHE A 109 7.20 -10.05 -4.82
C PHE A 109 8.45 -9.97 -3.93
N THR A 110 9.17 -11.08 -3.81
CA THR A 110 10.35 -11.16 -2.94
C THR A 110 11.48 -10.23 -3.39
N ILE A 111 11.75 -10.12 -4.70
CA ILE A 111 12.79 -9.21 -5.21
C ILE A 111 12.45 -7.76 -4.85
N PHE A 112 11.22 -7.30 -5.06
CA PHE A 112 10.85 -5.92 -4.72
C PHE A 112 10.82 -5.68 -3.21
N THR A 113 10.40 -6.66 -2.42
CA THR A 113 10.46 -6.58 -0.96
C THR A 113 11.92 -6.53 -0.48
N PHE A 114 12.81 -7.32 -1.07
CA PHE A 114 14.25 -7.26 -0.81
C PHE A 114 14.82 -5.87 -1.10
N ILE A 115 14.48 -5.28 -2.25
CA ILE A 115 14.87 -3.92 -2.61
C ILE A 115 14.36 -2.92 -1.56
N THR A 116 13.11 -3.06 -1.12
CA THR A 116 12.51 -2.18 -0.11
C THR A 116 13.23 -2.27 1.22
N VAL A 117 13.50 -3.49 1.70
CA VAL A 117 14.22 -3.76 2.95
C VAL A 117 15.65 -3.22 2.86
N SER A 118 16.32 -3.39 1.70
CA SER A 118 17.67 -2.88 1.49
C SER A 118 17.73 -1.35 1.51
N PHE A 119 16.82 -0.65 0.84
CA PHE A 119 16.73 0.81 0.92
C PHE A 119 16.41 1.30 2.32
N SER A 120 15.47 0.65 3.03
CA SER A 120 15.13 1.03 4.40
C SER A 120 16.33 0.86 5.34
N SER A 121 17.01 -0.29 5.29
CA SER A 121 18.22 -0.54 6.06
C SER A 121 19.32 0.47 5.74
N PHE A 122 19.55 0.74 4.47
CA PHE A 122 20.55 1.72 4.01
C PHE A 122 20.25 3.10 4.58
N PHE A 123 19.04 3.61 4.41
CA PHE A 123 18.70 4.94 4.92
C PHE A 123 18.69 5.00 6.45
N ILE A 124 18.22 3.97 7.16
CA ILE A 124 18.30 3.92 8.64
C ILE A 124 19.76 3.99 9.11
N GLN A 125 20.69 3.32 8.41
CA GLN A 125 22.11 3.30 8.77
C GLN A 125 22.82 4.62 8.49
N PHE A 126 22.58 5.21 7.32
CA PHE A 126 23.35 6.37 6.88
C PHE A 126 22.73 7.71 7.26
N MET A 127 21.45 7.75 7.59
CA MET A 127 20.80 8.97 8.08
C MET A 127 21.12 9.15 9.56
N PRO A 128 21.77 10.26 9.96
CA PRO A 128 22.12 10.49 11.37
C PRO A 128 20.85 10.65 12.20
N PRO A 129 20.85 10.19 13.46
CA PRO A 129 19.75 10.48 14.38
C PRO A 129 19.73 11.97 14.71
N VAL A 130 18.56 12.58 14.58
CA VAL A 130 18.34 14.00 14.90
C VAL A 130 17.18 14.10 15.89
N THR A 131 17.39 14.77 17.00
CA THR A 131 16.34 15.03 18.00
C THR A 131 15.64 16.32 17.63
N LEU A 132 14.47 16.22 17.00
CA LEU A 132 13.62 17.36 16.66
C LEU A 132 12.81 17.85 17.87
N THR A 133 12.42 16.93 18.73
CA THR A 133 11.69 17.20 19.96
C THR A 133 12.03 16.17 21.03
N THR A 134 11.96 16.60 22.28
CA THR A 134 12.14 15.73 23.46
C THR A 134 10.81 15.16 23.96
N ASP A 135 9.67 15.63 23.44
CA ASP A 135 8.35 15.13 23.82
C ASP A 135 8.06 13.77 23.16
N PRO A 136 7.93 12.68 23.95
CA PRO A 136 7.68 11.36 23.40
C PRO A 136 6.33 11.23 22.67
N LEU A 137 5.30 12.00 23.07
CA LEU A 137 4.00 11.99 22.43
C LEU A 137 4.08 12.61 21.03
N VAL A 138 4.75 13.75 20.90
CA VAL A 138 5.00 14.39 19.60
C VAL A 138 5.81 13.45 18.69
N ASN A 139 6.84 12.81 19.25
CA ASN A 139 7.63 11.81 18.54
C ASN A 139 6.79 10.61 18.07
N ALA A 140 5.86 10.11 18.90
CA ALA A 140 4.96 9.03 18.55
C ALA A 140 4.01 9.42 17.40
N ILE A 141 3.45 10.64 17.45
CA ILE A 141 2.52 11.15 16.44
C ILE A 141 3.24 11.30 15.09
N PHE A 142 4.30 12.10 15.03
CA PHE A 142 4.98 12.38 13.77
C PHE A 142 5.74 11.18 13.22
N GLY A 143 6.35 10.36 14.08
CA GLY A 143 6.95 9.09 13.67
C GLY A 143 5.91 8.13 13.09
N GLY A 144 4.74 8.01 13.71
CA GLY A 144 3.60 7.24 13.23
C GLY A 144 3.09 7.73 11.87
N LEU A 145 2.95 9.05 11.68
CA LEU A 145 2.58 9.66 10.41
C LEU A 145 3.57 9.32 9.30
N MET A 146 4.87 9.50 9.54
CA MET A 146 5.92 9.21 8.55
C MET A 146 5.94 7.74 8.18
N LEU A 147 5.95 6.84 9.17
CA LEU A 147 5.98 5.41 8.94
C LEU A 147 4.72 4.93 8.21
N GLY A 148 3.54 5.34 8.67
CA GLY A 148 2.27 4.95 8.07
C GLY A 148 2.13 5.44 6.62
N THR A 149 2.60 6.66 6.34
CA THR A 149 2.69 7.19 4.98
C THR A 149 3.59 6.31 4.11
N GLY A 150 4.77 5.96 4.59
CA GLY A 150 5.71 5.08 3.88
C GLY A 150 5.11 3.71 3.58
N ILE A 151 4.50 3.05 4.58
CA ILE A 151 3.83 1.75 4.41
C ILE A 151 2.69 1.86 3.39
N GLY A 152 1.84 2.89 3.50
CA GLY A 152 0.75 3.12 2.58
C GLY A 152 1.21 3.29 1.12
N PHE A 153 2.31 4.02 0.89
CA PHE A 153 2.93 4.17 -0.42
C PHE A 153 3.51 2.85 -0.95
N ALA A 154 4.20 2.07 -0.12
CA ALA A 154 4.73 0.78 -0.49
C ALA A 154 3.60 -0.16 -0.95
N LEU A 155 2.56 -0.33 -0.12
CA LEU A 155 1.40 -1.17 -0.43
C LEU A 155 0.65 -0.70 -1.67
N ARG A 156 0.48 0.60 -1.86
CA ARG A 156 -0.14 1.19 -3.05
C ARG A 156 0.60 0.81 -4.34
N ASN A 157 1.92 0.68 -4.27
CA ASN A 157 2.75 0.28 -5.40
C ASN A 157 3.02 -1.24 -5.47
N ASN A 158 2.22 -2.06 -4.78
CA ASN A 158 2.34 -3.52 -4.71
C ASN A 158 3.72 -3.98 -4.25
N VAL A 159 4.27 -3.28 -3.25
CA VAL A 159 5.53 -3.63 -2.57
C VAL A 159 5.24 -3.79 -1.09
N SER A 160 5.90 -4.73 -0.44
CA SER A 160 5.81 -4.89 1.00
C SER A 160 6.91 -4.11 1.71
N SER A 161 6.60 -3.60 2.90
CA SER A 161 7.60 -3.05 3.82
C SER A 161 8.54 -4.13 4.40
N GLY A 162 8.31 -5.39 4.06
CA GLY A 162 8.95 -6.53 4.71
C GLY A 162 8.20 -6.94 5.98
N GLY A 163 8.86 -7.74 6.81
CA GLY A 163 8.39 -8.02 8.17
C GLY A 163 7.07 -8.80 8.24
N THR A 164 6.21 -8.36 9.15
CA THR A 164 4.92 -9.02 9.44
C THR A 164 3.97 -9.06 8.25
N ASP A 165 4.13 -8.18 7.25
CA ASP A 165 3.33 -8.19 6.03
C ASP A 165 3.51 -9.49 5.25
N ILE A 166 4.74 -10.03 5.20
CA ILE A 166 5.06 -11.29 4.52
C ILE A 166 4.29 -12.44 5.19
N VAL A 167 4.36 -12.51 6.52
CA VAL A 167 3.66 -13.55 7.31
C VAL A 167 2.16 -13.44 7.07
N SER A 168 1.66 -12.21 7.09
CA SER A 168 0.27 -11.87 6.85
C SER A 168 -0.23 -12.36 5.50
N ILE A 169 0.49 -12.11 4.43
CA ILE A 169 0.14 -12.56 3.08
C ILE A 169 0.16 -14.09 2.97
N ILE A 170 1.15 -14.75 3.59
CA ILE A 170 1.26 -16.21 3.54
C ILE A 170 0.07 -16.90 4.22
N ILE A 171 -0.32 -16.39 5.40
CA ILE A 171 -1.44 -16.97 6.15
C ILE A 171 -2.75 -16.70 5.42
N ARG A 172 -2.95 -15.49 4.89
CA ARG A 172 -4.11 -15.17 4.05
C ARG A 172 -4.23 -16.12 2.86
N LYS A 173 -3.12 -16.44 2.18
CA LYS A 173 -3.13 -17.41 1.07
C LYS A 173 -3.53 -18.81 1.50
N LYS A 174 -3.19 -19.23 2.73
CA LYS A 174 -3.51 -20.56 3.25
C LYS A 174 -4.92 -20.68 3.84
N THR A 175 -5.36 -19.67 4.57
CA THR A 175 -6.58 -19.74 5.41
C THR A 175 -7.75 -18.95 4.86
N GLY A 176 -7.53 -18.07 3.87
CA GLY A 176 -8.53 -17.12 3.37
C GLY A 176 -8.95 -16.04 4.38
N ARG A 177 -8.46 -16.09 5.62
CA ARG A 177 -8.84 -15.16 6.70
C ARG A 177 -8.08 -13.84 6.60
N GLN A 178 -8.72 -12.76 7.08
CA GLN A 178 -8.07 -11.46 7.20
C GLN A 178 -6.99 -11.52 8.30
N VAL A 179 -5.82 -10.99 8.02
CA VAL A 179 -4.58 -11.27 8.74
C VAL A 179 -4.20 -10.20 9.77
N GLY A 180 -5.08 -9.27 10.04
CA GLY A 180 -4.86 -8.26 11.10
C GLY A 180 -4.49 -8.85 12.47
N SER A 181 -4.97 -10.06 12.76
CA SER A 181 -4.76 -10.72 14.05
C SER A 181 -3.29 -11.03 14.34
N ILE A 182 -2.48 -11.39 13.33
CA ILE A 182 -1.07 -11.76 13.56
C ILE A 182 -0.22 -10.52 13.78
N SER A 183 -0.39 -9.49 12.96
CA SER A 183 0.26 -8.21 13.19
C SER A 183 -0.11 -7.64 14.55
N LEU A 184 -1.37 -7.80 14.98
CA LEU A 184 -1.81 -7.40 16.31
C LEU A 184 -1.07 -8.15 17.42
N ILE A 185 -0.96 -9.48 17.33
CA ILE A 185 -0.25 -10.29 18.33
C ILE A 185 1.23 -9.89 18.41
N VAL A 186 1.91 -9.76 17.26
CA VAL A 186 3.31 -9.31 17.22
C VAL A 186 3.46 -7.92 17.85
N ASN A 187 2.56 -7.00 17.54
CA ASN A 187 2.61 -5.65 18.09
C ASN A 187 2.34 -5.63 19.61
N ILE A 188 1.41 -6.45 20.09
CA ILE A 188 1.18 -6.60 21.54
C ILE A 188 2.43 -7.15 22.23
N MET A 189 3.09 -8.15 21.66
CA MET A 189 4.34 -8.69 22.20
C MET A 189 5.45 -7.63 22.26
N ILE A 190 5.60 -6.84 21.19
CA ILE A 190 6.56 -5.73 21.15
C ILE A 190 6.28 -4.75 22.29
N MET A 191 5.03 -4.37 22.47
CA MET A 191 4.64 -3.41 23.52
C MET A 191 4.82 -3.95 24.94
N LEU A 192 4.51 -5.23 25.16
CA LEU A 192 4.74 -5.87 26.46
C LEU A 192 6.24 -5.89 26.78
N ILE A 193 7.09 -6.30 25.85
CA ILE A 193 8.55 -6.32 26.05
C ILE A 193 9.07 -4.89 26.29
N ALA A 194 8.62 -3.90 25.50
CA ALA A 194 9.01 -2.51 25.67
C ALA A 194 8.58 -1.97 27.06
N GLY A 195 7.34 -2.26 27.47
CA GLY A 195 6.81 -1.85 28.77
C GLY A 195 7.55 -2.44 29.95
N MET A 196 7.86 -3.73 29.90
CA MET A 196 8.60 -4.44 30.94
C MET A 196 10.07 -4.02 31.03
N SER A 197 10.71 -3.74 29.87
CA SER A 197 12.15 -3.48 29.82
C SER A 197 12.50 -2.00 30.00
N PHE A 198 11.66 -1.09 29.50
CA PHE A 198 11.98 0.34 29.42
C PHE A 198 10.98 1.25 30.14
N GLY A 199 9.83 0.71 30.54
CA GLY A 199 8.76 1.44 31.25
C GLY A 199 7.47 1.54 30.44
N TRP A 200 6.34 1.43 31.16
CA TRP A 200 5.00 1.38 30.56
C TRP A 200 4.61 2.64 29.79
N GLN A 201 5.12 3.80 30.16
CA GLN A 201 4.85 5.02 29.42
C GLN A 201 5.34 4.96 27.98
N TYR A 202 6.50 4.34 27.70
CA TYR A 202 7.03 4.19 26.35
C TYR A 202 6.22 3.19 25.52
N ALA A 203 5.68 2.14 26.16
CA ALA A 203 4.73 1.23 25.53
C ALA A 203 3.46 1.96 25.11
N LEU A 204 2.91 2.84 25.96
CA LEU A 204 1.72 3.64 25.65
C LEU A 204 1.97 4.62 24.48
N TYR A 205 3.12 5.31 24.47
CA TYR A 205 3.48 6.16 23.31
C TYR A 205 3.64 5.34 22.02
N SER A 206 4.20 4.12 22.14
CA SER A 206 4.30 3.21 20.99
C SER A 206 2.93 2.75 20.48
N MET A 207 1.94 2.58 21.36
CA MET A 207 0.54 2.33 20.96
C MET A 207 -0.05 3.50 20.16
N VAL A 208 0.20 4.73 20.58
CA VAL A 208 -0.22 5.93 19.83
C VAL A 208 0.42 5.94 18.44
N ALA A 209 1.73 5.70 18.36
CA ALA A 209 2.44 5.64 17.08
C ALA A 209 1.88 4.55 16.16
N LEU A 210 1.60 3.36 16.70
CA LEU A 210 0.98 2.25 15.97
C LEU A 210 -0.41 2.64 15.43
N PHE A 211 -1.25 3.23 16.27
CA PHE A 211 -2.60 3.64 15.88
C PHE A 211 -2.56 4.66 14.73
N ILE A 212 -1.72 5.69 14.87
CA ILE A 212 -1.56 6.74 13.84
C ILE A 212 -0.99 6.15 12.56
N SER A 213 0.04 5.30 12.65
CA SER A 213 0.64 4.64 11.49
C SER A 213 -0.37 3.77 10.75
N SER A 214 -1.20 3.01 11.48
CA SER A 214 -2.27 2.19 10.88
C SER A 214 -3.30 3.06 10.16
N ARG A 215 -3.78 4.12 10.80
CA ARG A 215 -4.76 5.05 10.18
C ARG A 215 -4.21 5.73 8.94
N MET A 216 -2.95 6.14 8.98
CA MET A 216 -2.29 6.78 7.85
C MET A 216 -2.06 5.81 6.69
N THR A 217 -1.67 4.58 7.02
CA THR A 217 -1.56 3.48 6.04
C THR A 217 -2.90 3.24 5.33
N ASP A 218 -3.99 3.12 6.09
CA ASP A 218 -5.34 2.90 5.55
C ASP A 218 -5.83 4.08 4.70
N ALA A 219 -5.46 5.31 5.05
CA ALA A 219 -5.82 6.51 4.30
C ALA A 219 -5.14 6.58 2.92
N ILE A 220 -3.89 6.09 2.84
CA ILE A 220 -3.09 6.11 1.60
C ILE A 220 -3.34 4.86 0.76
N PHE A 221 -3.48 3.70 1.42
CA PHE A 221 -3.72 2.42 0.77
C PHE A 221 -5.19 2.20 0.43
N VAL A 222 -5.71 2.96 -0.52
CA VAL A 222 -7.11 2.91 -0.97
C VAL A 222 -7.37 1.79 -2.00
N LYS A 223 -6.31 1.12 -2.50
CA LYS A 223 -6.34 0.31 -3.72
C LYS A 223 -7.19 -0.97 -3.67
N GLN A 224 -7.47 -1.53 -2.49
CA GLN A 224 -8.19 -2.81 -2.36
C GLN A 224 -9.67 -2.69 -1.99
N LYS A 225 -10.18 -1.49 -1.76
CA LYS A 225 -11.61 -1.33 -1.46
C LYS A 225 -12.41 -1.52 -2.73
N ARG A 226 -13.25 -2.55 -2.74
CA ARG A 226 -14.15 -2.87 -3.86
C ARG A 226 -15.47 -2.17 -3.65
N MET A 227 -16.05 -1.69 -4.73
CA MET A 227 -17.30 -0.95 -4.76
C MET A 227 -18.24 -1.62 -5.75
N GLN A 228 -19.50 -1.74 -5.39
CA GLN A 228 -20.54 -2.15 -6.32
C GLN A 228 -21.22 -0.90 -6.87
N ALA A 229 -21.21 -0.75 -8.16
CA ALA A 229 -21.97 0.29 -8.85
C ALA A 229 -23.23 -0.32 -9.47
N MET A 230 -24.38 0.21 -9.07
CA MET A 230 -25.68 -0.07 -9.69
C MET A 230 -26.04 1.14 -10.55
N ILE A 231 -26.28 0.91 -11.82
CA ILE A 231 -26.53 1.93 -12.84
C ILE A 231 -27.89 1.69 -13.44
N ILE A 232 -28.79 2.66 -13.35
CA ILE A 232 -30.12 2.63 -13.98
C ILE A 232 -30.06 3.56 -15.20
N THR A 233 -30.23 3.00 -16.39
CA THR A 233 -29.99 3.72 -17.65
C THR A 233 -31.00 3.30 -18.75
N ASN A 234 -31.27 4.24 -19.65
CA ASN A 234 -32.01 3.98 -20.91
C ASN A 234 -31.06 3.64 -22.08
N HIS A 235 -29.73 3.75 -21.85
CA HIS A 235 -28.72 3.50 -22.89
C HIS A 235 -27.69 2.44 -22.47
N PRO A 236 -28.12 1.20 -22.13
CA PRO A 236 -27.26 0.17 -21.53
C PRO A 236 -26.03 -0.15 -22.40
N GLU A 237 -26.20 -0.29 -23.71
CA GLU A 237 -25.10 -0.66 -24.61
C GLU A 237 -23.96 0.36 -24.63
N ARG A 238 -24.30 1.67 -24.62
CA ARG A 238 -23.28 2.75 -24.58
C ARG A 238 -22.47 2.70 -23.29
N VAL A 239 -23.13 2.44 -22.17
CA VAL A 239 -22.52 2.35 -20.85
C VAL A 239 -21.60 1.12 -20.78
N ILE A 240 -22.11 -0.06 -21.19
CA ILE A 240 -21.38 -1.32 -21.18
C ILE A 240 -20.12 -1.20 -22.05
N LYS A 241 -20.25 -0.72 -23.30
CA LYS A 241 -19.12 -0.56 -24.24
C LYS A 241 -18.01 0.32 -23.68
N LYS A 242 -18.36 1.39 -22.96
CA LYS A 242 -17.37 2.27 -22.35
C LYS A 242 -16.73 1.69 -21.10
N ILE A 243 -17.50 0.98 -20.25
CA ILE A 243 -16.97 0.28 -19.09
C ILE A 243 -15.98 -0.81 -19.55
N HIS A 244 -16.36 -1.65 -20.50
CA HIS A 244 -15.48 -2.71 -21.03
C HIS A 244 -14.20 -2.12 -21.65
N LYS A 245 -14.33 -1.05 -22.45
CA LYS A 245 -13.16 -0.45 -23.12
C LYS A 245 -12.16 0.21 -22.18
N LYS A 246 -12.62 0.77 -21.08
CA LYS A 246 -11.75 1.56 -20.19
C LYS A 246 -11.36 0.87 -18.90
N LEU A 247 -12.29 0.13 -18.31
CA LEU A 247 -12.08 -0.51 -17.01
C LEU A 247 -11.86 -2.01 -17.10
N ASN A 248 -12.20 -2.61 -18.26
CA ASN A 248 -12.13 -4.08 -18.46
C ASN A 248 -12.86 -4.86 -17.34
N ARG A 249 -14.05 -4.36 -16.94
CA ARG A 249 -14.86 -4.93 -15.87
C ARG A 249 -16.11 -5.59 -16.42
N GLY A 250 -16.49 -6.73 -15.84
CA GLY A 250 -17.75 -7.39 -16.12
C GLY A 250 -18.94 -6.53 -15.71
N VAL A 251 -20.01 -6.61 -16.47
CA VAL A 251 -21.28 -5.92 -16.21
C VAL A 251 -22.40 -6.94 -16.25
N THR A 252 -23.19 -7.04 -15.19
CA THR A 252 -24.42 -7.84 -15.18
C THR A 252 -25.59 -6.96 -15.59
N ILE A 253 -26.42 -7.45 -16.49
CA ILE A 253 -27.56 -6.74 -17.04
C ILE A 253 -28.84 -7.33 -16.44
N ILE A 254 -29.70 -6.48 -15.92
CA ILE A 254 -31.04 -6.83 -15.46
C ILE A 254 -32.04 -6.02 -16.29
N ASN A 255 -32.76 -6.69 -17.15
CA ASN A 255 -33.78 -6.09 -18.01
C ASN A 255 -35.15 -6.10 -17.30
N GLY A 256 -36.09 -5.29 -17.80
CA GLY A 256 -37.46 -5.26 -17.34
C GLY A 256 -37.69 -4.43 -16.07
N ALA A 257 -36.74 -3.57 -15.72
CA ALA A 257 -36.96 -2.55 -14.69
C ALA A 257 -37.84 -1.43 -15.25
N GLU A 258 -38.77 -0.93 -14.46
CA GLU A 258 -39.71 0.12 -14.84
C GLU A 258 -39.67 1.26 -13.81
N GLY A 259 -39.71 2.47 -14.27
CA GLY A 259 -39.84 3.66 -13.42
C GLY A 259 -41.30 3.82 -12.99
N ALA A 260 -41.57 3.63 -11.70
CA ALA A 260 -42.96 3.63 -11.17
C ALA A 260 -43.75 4.93 -11.40
N TYR A 261 -43.05 6.05 -11.61
CA TYR A 261 -43.70 7.37 -11.81
C TYR A 261 -44.21 7.58 -13.23
N ASN A 262 -43.45 7.20 -14.24
CA ASN A 262 -43.74 7.46 -15.66
C ASN A 262 -43.80 6.21 -16.52
N HIS A 263 -43.75 5.03 -15.90
CA HIS A 263 -43.76 3.71 -16.57
C HIS A 263 -42.70 3.54 -17.68
N GLU A 264 -41.61 4.31 -17.59
CA GLU A 264 -40.49 4.15 -18.53
C GLU A 264 -39.72 2.86 -18.28
N GLN A 265 -39.48 2.10 -19.34
CA GLN A 265 -38.63 0.91 -19.31
C GLN A 265 -37.17 1.32 -19.13
N LYS A 266 -36.51 0.72 -18.15
CA LYS A 266 -35.11 0.97 -17.78
C LYS A 266 -34.33 -0.33 -17.67
N THR A 267 -33.04 -0.23 -17.84
CA THR A 267 -32.13 -1.36 -17.61
C THR A 267 -31.24 -1.08 -16.39
N ILE A 268 -31.14 -2.05 -15.50
CA ILE A 268 -30.23 -1.98 -14.36
C ILE A 268 -28.93 -2.72 -14.75
N LEU A 269 -27.80 -2.03 -14.60
CA LEU A 269 -26.48 -2.60 -14.79
C LEU A 269 -25.77 -2.67 -13.45
N ILE A 270 -25.21 -3.83 -13.11
CA ILE A 270 -24.39 -4.02 -11.91
C ILE A 270 -22.98 -4.31 -12.32
N THR A 271 -22.02 -3.56 -11.78
CA THR A 271 -20.59 -3.78 -12.00
C THR A 271 -19.82 -3.60 -10.70
N ILE A 272 -18.72 -4.33 -10.58
CA ILE A 272 -17.79 -4.21 -9.46
C ILE A 272 -16.53 -3.50 -9.95
N ILE A 273 -16.21 -2.41 -9.27
CA ILE A 273 -15.02 -1.59 -9.53
C ILE A 273 -14.17 -1.48 -8.28
N THR A 274 -12.91 -1.10 -8.45
CA THR A 274 -12.05 -0.73 -7.32
C THR A 274 -12.20 0.75 -6.99
N ARG A 275 -11.86 1.14 -5.76
CA ARG A 275 -11.84 2.57 -5.35
C ARG A 275 -10.92 3.41 -6.25
N ALA A 276 -9.84 2.85 -6.75
CA ALA A 276 -8.93 3.53 -7.67
C ALA A 276 -9.59 3.84 -9.02
N GLU A 277 -10.49 2.97 -9.49
CA GLU A 277 -11.21 3.12 -10.76
C GLU A 277 -12.43 4.04 -10.67
N PHE A 278 -12.82 4.44 -9.45
CA PHE A 278 -14.05 5.22 -9.24
C PHE A 278 -14.07 6.56 -9.99
N ASN A 279 -12.95 7.28 -10.03
CA ASN A 279 -12.86 8.54 -10.77
C ASN A 279 -13.02 8.34 -12.28
N ASP A 280 -12.37 7.30 -12.83
CA ASP A 280 -12.53 6.95 -14.25
C ASP A 280 -13.95 6.49 -14.55
N PHE A 281 -14.54 5.70 -13.67
CA PHE A 281 -15.94 5.28 -13.74
C PHE A 281 -16.89 6.49 -13.77
N LYS A 282 -16.70 7.47 -12.89
CA LYS A 282 -17.47 8.72 -12.87
C LYS A 282 -17.36 9.49 -14.18
N HIS A 283 -16.15 9.55 -14.76
CA HIS A 283 -15.95 10.18 -16.09
C HIS A 283 -16.61 9.38 -17.22
N ILE A 284 -16.60 8.05 -17.13
CA ILE A 284 -17.28 7.18 -18.08
C ILE A 284 -18.77 7.44 -18.06
N MET A 285 -19.39 7.47 -16.88
CA MET A 285 -20.83 7.69 -16.71
C MET A 285 -21.26 9.06 -17.27
N LYS A 286 -20.56 10.14 -16.92
CA LYS A 286 -20.83 11.47 -17.48
C LYS A 286 -20.80 11.55 -19.01
N LYS A 287 -19.97 10.70 -19.66
CA LYS A 287 -19.84 10.66 -21.13
C LYS A 287 -20.74 9.63 -21.80
N ALA A 288 -21.15 8.58 -21.10
CA ALA A 288 -21.98 7.52 -21.66
C ALA A 288 -23.44 7.85 -21.62
N ASP A 289 -23.91 8.21 -20.44
CA ASP A 289 -25.29 8.62 -20.16
C ASP A 289 -25.32 9.59 -18.96
N PRO A 290 -25.34 10.92 -19.24
CA PRO A 290 -25.38 11.93 -18.19
C PRO A 290 -26.66 11.90 -17.34
N LYS A 291 -27.73 11.25 -17.84
CA LYS A 291 -29.02 11.14 -17.16
C LYS A 291 -29.17 9.82 -16.38
N ALA A 292 -28.20 8.90 -16.48
CA ALA A 292 -28.22 7.65 -15.74
C ALA A 292 -28.18 7.91 -14.22
N PHE A 293 -29.01 7.17 -13.49
CA PHE A 293 -28.91 7.15 -12.03
C PHE A 293 -27.88 6.10 -11.62
N VAL A 294 -26.91 6.52 -10.79
CA VAL A 294 -25.83 5.64 -10.33
C VAL A 294 -25.77 5.64 -8.82
N SER A 295 -25.99 4.48 -8.23
CA SER A 295 -25.78 4.21 -6.80
C SER A 295 -24.50 3.39 -6.63
N VAL A 296 -23.66 3.79 -5.68
CA VAL A 296 -22.40 3.09 -5.40
C VAL A 296 -22.33 2.72 -3.94
N ALA A 297 -22.18 1.41 -3.69
CA ALA A 297 -21.98 0.85 -2.35
C ALA A 297 -20.49 0.58 -2.13
N ASP A 298 -19.93 1.12 -1.04
CA ASP A 298 -18.55 0.91 -0.61
C ASP A 298 -18.37 -0.43 0.13
N ASN A 299 -17.13 -0.96 0.11
CA ASN A 299 -16.72 -2.12 0.92
C ASN A 299 -17.52 -3.41 0.67
N VAL A 300 -17.75 -3.75 -0.60
CA VAL A 300 -18.45 -4.98 -0.97
C VAL A 300 -17.53 -6.20 -0.79
N ASN A 301 -17.98 -7.19 -0.03
CA ASN A 301 -17.30 -8.48 0.07
C ASN A 301 -17.68 -9.37 -1.11
N ILE A 302 -16.67 -9.79 -1.88
CA ILE A 302 -16.86 -10.67 -3.03
C ILE A 302 -16.34 -12.06 -2.65
N ILE A 303 -17.24 -13.04 -2.71
CA ILE A 303 -16.90 -14.45 -2.59
C ILE A 303 -16.89 -15.01 -4.00
N GLY A 304 -15.69 -15.31 -4.54
CA GLY A 304 -15.54 -15.81 -5.89
C GLY A 304 -14.35 -15.19 -6.65
N ARG A 305 -14.28 -15.46 -7.96
CA ARG A 305 -13.17 -15.02 -8.81
C ARG A 305 -13.39 -13.57 -9.25
N PHE A 306 -12.60 -12.66 -8.70
CA PHE A 306 -12.49 -11.27 -9.16
C PHE A 306 -11.08 -11.08 -9.75
N VAL A 307 -11.01 -10.75 -11.04
CA VAL A 307 -9.74 -10.48 -11.72
C VAL A 307 -9.40 -9.00 -11.50
N GLU A 308 -8.35 -8.74 -10.73
CA GLU A 308 -7.79 -7.38 -10.66
C GLU A 308 -7.08 -7.09 -11.98
N SER A 309 -7.40 -5.98 -12.62
CA SER A 309 -6.61 -5.49 -13.76
C SER A 309 -5.25 -5.05 -13.24
N ASP A 310 -4.23 -5.82 -13.58
CA ASP A 310 -2.81 -5.50 -13.32
C ASP A 310 -2.37 -4.18 -13.95
#